data_fbb1567ca0a410cebb1a1ddf281320b5
#
_entry.id   fbb1567ca0a410cebb1a1ddf281320b5
#
_cell.length_a   1.000
_cell.length_b   1.000
_cell.length_c   1.000
_cell.angle_alpha   90.00
_cell.angle_beta   90.00
_cell.angle_gamma   90.00
#
_symmetry.space_group_name_H-M   'P 1'
#
loop_
_entity.id
_entity.type
_entity.pdbx_description
1 polymer ?
#
loop_
_entity_poly.entity_id
_entity_poly.type
_entity_poly.pdbx_seq_one_letter_code
_entity_poly.pdbx_strand_id
1 'polypeptide(L)'
;MNPRPGYRRSARSLEPMGLRSEVNRDVRLATPGEFAVPRIGPLEVWPPVVLAPMAGVTNAPFRTMCREFGAGLYVSEMVTARGLVDGHLKTTRLAHFAPEESPRSIQLYGTEPDSIGRAVDMLVGEGRVDHVDMNFGCPMPKVTRRGGGAAIPLKPRLFEAIVRAAVERSGDVPVTVKFRKGTDDDHLTFLEAGRIAEAVGASAVSLHARTAEQ
;
A
#
# COMPACT_ATOMS: atom_id res chain seq x y z
N MET A 1 21.99 -21.51 -1.72
CA MET A 1 21.14 -20.37 -1.26
C MET A 1 22.08 -19.29 -0.74
N ASN A 2 22.28 -18.23 -1.51
CA ASN A 2 23.11 -17.10 -1.09
C ASN A 2 22.23 -16.10 -0.34
N PRO A 3 22.57 -15.66 0.88
CA PRO A 3 21.82 -14.62 1.57
C PRO A 3 21.94 -13.31 0.77
N ARG A 4 20.80 -12.67 0.52
CA ARG A 4 20.76 -11.35 -0.13
C ARG A 4 21.55 -10.36 0.74
N PRO A 5 22.38 -9.47 0.17
CA PRO A 5 23.10 -8.48 0.94
C PRO A 5 22.11 -7.58 1.65
N GLY A 6 22.28 -7.42 2.97
CA GLY A 6 21.45 -6.58 3.80
C GLY A 6 21.37 -5.15 3.25
N TYR A 7 20.16 -4.65 3.15
CA TYR A 7 19.82 -3.29 2.72
C TYR A 7 20.36 -2.28 3.77
N ARG A 8 21.65 -1.95 3.65
CA ARG A 8 22.21 -0.78 4.34
C ARG A 8 22.14 0.40 3.36
N ARG A 9 21.09 1.22 3.45
CA ARG A 9 21.21 2.59 2.93
C ARG A 9 22.24 3.31 3.79
N SER A 10 23.38 3.67 3.20
CA SER A 10 24.14 4.81 3.67
C SER A 10 23.17 6.01 3.68
N ALA A 11 23.09 6.72 4.80
CA ALA A 11 22.45 8.02 4.85
C ALA A 11 23.22 8.98 3.93
N ARG A 12 22.98 8.89 2.61
CA ARG A 12 23.30 9.99 1.73
C ARG A 12 22.35 11.09 2.12
N SER A 13 22.92 12.18 2.62
CA SER A 13 22.23 13.44 2.76
C SER A 13 21.48 13.71 1.46
N LEU A 14 20.17 13.54 1.45
CA LEU A 14 19.31 14.07 0.41
C LEU A 14 19.37 15.59 0.60
N GLU A 15 20.35 16.23 -0.02
CA GLU A 15 20.22 17.64 -0.29
C GLU A 15 18.99 17.80 -1.19
N PRO A 16 17.95 18.52 -0.77
CA PRO A 16 16.80 18.74 -1.61
C PRO A 16 17.24 19.54 -2.80
N MET A 17 17.19 18.93 -4.01
CA MET A 17 17.36 19.67 -5.25
C MET A 17 16.35 20.81 -5.30
N GLY A 18 16.84 21.99 -5.19
CA GLY A 18 16.52 23.34 -5.56
C GLY A 18 15.10 23.83 -5.87
N LEU A 19 14.02 23.20 -5.41
CA LEU A 19 12.65 23.70 -5.57
C LEU A 19 11.98 23.86 -4.19
N ARG A 20 12.52 24.71 -3.35
CA ARG A 20 11.71 25.33 -2.32
C ARG A 20 10.74 26.28 -3.02
N SER A 21 9.48 25.85 -3.16
CA SER A 21 8.42 26.79 -3.55
C SER A 21 8.44 27.96 -2.55
N GLU A 22 8.13 29.17 -2.99
CA GLU A 22 8.04 30.33 -2.09
C GLU A 22 7.12 30.08 -0.90
N VAL A 23 6.13 29.22 -1.08
CA VAL A 23 5.16 28.79 -0.07
C VAL A 23 5.78 28.02 1.10
N ASN A 24 6.88 27.29 0.86
CA ASN A 24 7.49 26.41 1.87
C ASN A 24 8.89 26.90 2.32
N ARG A 25 9.30 28.13 1.95
CA ARG A 25 10.65 28.63 2.29
C ARG A 25 10.96 28.64 3.78
N ASP A 26 9.95 28.85 4.61
CA ASP A 26 10.07 28.97 6.06
C ASP A 26 9.77 27.65 6.79
N VAL A 27 9.45 26.57 6.06
CA VAL A 27 9.20 25.26 6.65
C VAL A 27 10.53 24.54 6.84
N ARG A 28 10.86 24.26 8.10
CA ARG A 28 12.04 23.48 8.45
C ARG A 28 11.83 22.01 8.05
N LEU A 29 12.83 21.40 7.42
CA LEU A 29 12.82 19.97 7.18
C LEU A 29 12.93 19.20 8.49
N ALA A 30 12.22 18.09 8.61
CA ALA A 30 12.36 17.17 9.71
C ALA A 30 13.78 16.58 9.75
N THR A 31 14.37 16.48 10.94
CA THR A 31 15.67 15.87 11.14
C THR A 31 15.52 14.43 11.65
N PRO A 32 16.44 13.52 11.29
CA PRO A 32 16.45 12.18 11.87
C PRO A 32 16.47 12.24 13.41
N GLY A 33 15.58 11.48 14.06
CA GLY A 33 15.45 11.47 15.53
C GLY A 33 14.43 12.48 16.10
N GLU A 34 13.95 13.43 15.30
CA GLU A 34 12.90 14.37 15.71
C GLU A 34 11.52 13.70 15.85
N PHE A 35 11.26 12.72 14.99
CA PHE A 35 10.07 11.89 15.03
C PHE A 35 10.46 10.41 15.09
N ALA A 36 9.60 9.59 15.70
CA ALA A 36 9.76 8.15 15.63
C ALA A 36 9.70 7.69 14.17
N VAL A 37 10.62 6.81 13.77
CA VAL A 37 10.62 6.22 12.42
C VAL A 37 9.51 5.17 12.38
N PRO A 38 8.44 5.37 11.58
CA PRO A 38 7.44 4.34 11.41
C PRO A 38 8.06 3.09 10.79
N ARG A 39 7.65 1.92 11.30
CA ARG A 39 8.05 0.63 10.76
C ARG A 39 6.84 -0.11 10.22
N ILE A 40 6.97 -0.70 9.04
CA ILE A 40 6.00 -1.60 8.43
C ILE A 40 6.72 -2.95 8.28
N GLY A 41 6.60 -3.81 9.28
CA GLY A 41 7.43 -5.00 9.37
C GLY A 41 8.92 -4.61 9.37
N PRO A 42 9.74 -5.15 8.42
CA PRO A 42 11.15 -4.81 8.30
C PRO A 42 11.41 -3.45 7.63
N LEU A 43 10.41 -2.80 7.04
CA LEU A 43 10.59 -1.54 6.32
C LEU A 43 10.59 -0.35 7.27
N GLU A 44 11.64 0.47 7.21
CA GLU A 44 11.68 1.78 7.85
C GLU A 44 11.16 2.83 6.87
N VAL A 45 10.16 3.61 7.30
CA VAL A 45 9.52 4.65 6.48
C VAL A 45 10.02 6.01 6.92
N TRP A 46 11.02 6.53 6.20
CA TRP A 46 11.57 7.85 6.48
C TRP A 46 11.77 8.67 5.18
N PRO A 47 11.37 9.94 5.16
CA PRO A 47 10.57 10.63 6.18
C PRO A 47 9.22 9.95 6.43
N PRO A 48 8.52 10.21 7.56
CA PRO A 48 7.28 9.51 7.95
C PRO A 48 6.08 9.96 7.11
N VAL A 49 6.25 9.90 5.79
CA VAL A 49 5.27 10.31 4.78
C VAL A 49 5.13 9.20 3.76
N VAL A 50 3.89 8.85 3.45
CA VAL A 50 3.55 7.84 2.45
C VAL A 50 2.74 8.49 1.33
N LEU A 51 3.17 8.31 0.08
CA LEU A 51 2.33 8.64 -1.06
C LEU A 51 1.19 7.62 -1.13
N ALA A 52 -0.03 8.09 -0.85
CA ALA A 52 -1.21 7.24 -0.85
C ALA A 52 -1.51 6.70 -2.26
N PRO A 53 -2.02 5.45 -2.38
CA PRO A 53 -2.43 4.89 -3.66
C PRO A 53 -3.63 5.63 -4.24
N MET A 54 -3.53 6.06 -5.49
CA MET A 54 -4.58 6.79 -6.22
C MET A 54 -4.75 6.18 -7.61
N ALA A 55 -5.94 5.58 -7.86
CA ALA A 55 -6.25 4.95 -9.14
C ALA A 55 -6.15 5.95 -10.32
N GLY A 56 -5.41 5.55 -11.35
CA GLY A 56 -5.15 6.40 -12.51
C GLY A 56 -4.12 7.51 -12.29
N VAL A 57 -3.52 7.62 -11.10
CA VAL A 57 -2.57 8.67 -10.74
C VAL A 57 -1.22 8.10 -10.35
N THR A 58 -1.15 7.22 -9.35
CA THR A 58 0.12 6.71 -8.81
C THR A 58 0.72 5.57 -9.63
N ASN A 59 0.78 5.75 -10.96
CA ASN A 59 1.52 4.88 -11.88
C ASN A 59 3.04 5.07 -11.72
N ALA A 60 3.86 4.22 -12.33
CA ALA A 60 5.31 4.26 -12.17
C ALA A 60 5.92 5.63 -12.54
N PRO A 61 5.60 6.29 -13.67
CA PRO A 61 6.13 7.63 -13.97
C PRO A 61 5.80 8.68 -12.93
N PHE A 62 4.57 8.69 -12.39
CA PHE A 62 4.18 9.64 -11.35
C PHE A 62 4.94 9.39 -10.04
N ARG A 63 5.08 8.13 -9.63
CA ARG A 63 5.87 7.78 -8.44
C ARG A 63 7.34 8.15 -8.60
N THR A 64 7.92 7.94 -9.80
CA THR A 64 9.29 8.37 -10.11
C THR A 64 9.45 9.89 -9.91
N MET A 65 8.54 10.69 -10.45
CA MET A 65 8.54 12.14 -10.26
C MET A 65 8.39 12.52 -8.77
N CYS A 66 7.45 11.91 -8.06
CA CYS A 66 7.25 12.20 -6.63
C CYS A 66 8.47 11.86 -5.76
N ARG A 67 9.31 10.91 -6.18
CA ARG A 67 10.53 10.53 -5.43
C ARG A 67 11.54 11.68 -5.35
N GLU A 68 11.54 12.59 -6.29
CA GLU A 68 12.39 13.79 -6.27
C GLU A 68 12.06 14.72 -5.11
N PHE A 69 10.81 14.69 -4.61
CA PHE A 69 10.32 15.51 -3.49
C PHE A 69 10.44 14.83 -2.12
N GLY A 70 10.72 13.56 -2.08
CA GLY A 70 11.00 12.80 -0.86
C GLY A 70 9.74 12.36 -0.08
N ALA A 71 9.51 11.06 -0.01
CA ALA A 71 8.62 10.39 0.93
C ALA A 71 9.28 9.08 1.35
N GLY A 72 8.82 8.49 2.46
CA GLY A 72 9.36 7.20 2.93
C GLY A 72 8.86 6.01 2.15
N LEU A 73 7.65 6.09 1.58
CA LEU A 73 7.03 5.01 0.83
C LEU A 73 6.12 5.57 -0.28
N TYR A 74 6.10 4.91 -1.43
CA TYR A 74 5.28 5.27 -2.59
C TYR A 74 4.46 4.05 -3.00
N VAL A 75 3.15 4.06 -2.69
CA VAL A 75 2.28 2.94 -3.01
C VAL A 75 1.74 3.07 -4.44
N SER A 76 1.75 1.98 -5.21
CA SER A 76 1.20 1.96 -6.56
C SER A 76 -0.31 2.24 -6.57
N GLU A 77 -0.87 2.55 -7.74
CA GLU A 77 -2.31 2.48 -7.89
C GLU A 77 -2.83 1.05 -7.68
N MET A 78 -4.14 0.90 -7.42
CA MET A 78 -4.72 -0.38 -7.10
C MET A 78 -4.74 -1.32 -8.31
N VAL A 79 -4.20 -2.53 -8.13
CA VAL A 79 -4.09 -3.59 -9.13
C VAL A 79 -5.05 -4.72 -8.79
N THR A 80 -5.85 -5.18 -9.75
CA THR A 80 -6.75 -6.30 -9.50
C THR A 80 -5.99 -7.62 -9.40
N ALA A 81 -6.12 -8.33 -8.28
CA ALA A 81 -5.45 -9.60 -8.06
C ALA A 81 -5.83 -10.64 -9.11
N ARG A 82 -7.13 -10.78 -9.41
CA ARG A 82 -7.63 -11.69 -10.44
C ARG A 82 -7.01 -11.39 -11.81
N GLY A 83 -7.00 -10.13 -12.24
CA GLY A 83 -6.43 -9.76 -13.53
C GLY A 83 -4.91 -9.94 -13.61
N LEU A 84 -4.20 -9.89 -12.47
CA LEU A 84 -2.78 -10.19 -12.40
C LEU A 84 -2.53 -11.68 -12.55
N VAL A 85 -3.27 -12.52 -11.84
CA VAL A 85 -3.21 -14.00 -11.92
C VAL A 85 -3.57 -14.50 -13.32
N ASP A 86 -4.56 -13.88 -13.96
CA ASP A 86 -5.00 -14.24 -15.33
C ASP A 86 -4.06 -13.65 -16.43
N GLY A 87 -3.00 -12.92 -16.05
CA GLY A 87 -2.01 -12.37 -16.98
C GLY A 87 -2.54 -11.25 -17.89
N HIS A 88 -3.56 -10.51 -17.48
CA HIS A 88 -4.11 -9.42 -18.27
C HIS A 88 -3.06 -8.32 -18.49
N LEU A 89 -2.69 -8.05 -19.73
CA LEU A 89 -1.64 -7.11 -20.11
C LEU A 89 -1.76 -5.73 -19.43
N LYS A 90 -2.97 -5.16 -19.37
CA LYS A 90 -3.21 -3.88 -18.70
C LYS A 90 -2.87 -3.97 -17.21
N THR A 91 -3.29 -5.04 -16.54
CA THR A 91 -3.03 -5.25 -15.11
C THR A 91 -1.55 -5.46 -14.83
N THR A 92 -0.87 -6.25 -15.67
CA THR A 92 0.57 -6.48 -15.57
C THR A 92 1.37 -5.18 -15.73
N ARG A 93 0.93 -4.28 -16.65
CA ARG A 93 1.55 -2.94 -16.80
C ARG A 93 1.35 -2.06 -15.57
N LEU A 94 0.19 -2.12 -14.91
CA LEU A 94 -0.07 -1.38 -13.67
C LEU A 94 0.79 -1.88 -12.50
N ALA A 95 1.15 -3.16 -12.50
CA ALA A 95 2.01 -3.77 -11.50
C ALA A 95 3.52 -3.57 -11.80
N HIS A 96 3.87 -2.67 -12.73
CA HIS A 96 5.26 -2.37 -13.08
C HIS A 96 5.87 -1.34 -12.12
N PHE A 97 7.15 -1.56 -11.82
CA PHE A 97 8.01 -0.65 -11.06
C PHE A 97 9.17 -0.20 -11.93
N ALA A 98 9.60 1.05 -11.73
CA ALA A 98 10.83 1.53 -12.35
C ALA A 98 12.05 0.78 -11.75
N PRO A 99 13.14 0.59 -12.50
CA PRO A 99 14.32 -0.15 -12.03
C PRO A 99 14.91 0.40 -10.73
N GLU A 100 14.85 1.70 -10.52
CA GLU A 100 15.38 2.40 -9.33
C GLU A 100 14.38 2.46 -8.19
N GLU A 101 13.15 1.96 -8.38
CA GLU A 101 12.10 2.05 -7.38
C GLU A 101 12.33 1.08 -6.24
N SER A 102 12.58 1.63 -5.03
CA SER A 102 12.78 0.87 -3.79
C SER A 102 12.38 1.72 -2.59
N PRO A 103 11.58 1.19 -1.64
CA PRO A 103 10.92 -0.12 -1.73
C PRO A 103 9.80 -0.14 -2.79
N ARG A 104 9.56 -1.30 -3.40
CA ARG A 104 8.49 -1.53 -4.38
C ARG A 104 7.23 -1.90 -3.64
N SER A 105 6.28 -0.98 -3.58
CA SER A 105 5.04 -1.12 -2.84
C SER A 105 3.86 -1.22 -3.81
N ILE A 106 3.18 -2.37 -3.82
CA ILE A 106 2.01 -2.61 -4.66
C ILE A 106 0.73 -2.56 -3.84
N GLN A 107 -0.33 -1.93 -4.41
CA GLN A 107 -1.66 -2.07 -3.83
C GLN A 107 -2.50 -3.06 -4.63
N LEU A 108 -2.99 -4.11 -3.97
CA LEU A 108 -3.89 -5.09 -4.54
C LEU A 108 -5.35 -4.87 -4.12
N TYR A 109 -6.28 -5.24 -4.99
CA TYR A 109 -7.69 -5.35 -4.63
C TYR A 109 -8.35 -6.57 -5.27
N GLY A 110 -9.37 -7.08 -4.62
CA GLY A 110 -10.16 -8.23 -5.07
C GLY A 110 -11.18 -8.64 -4.03
N THR A 111 -12.09 -9.52 -4.41
CA THR A 111 -13.15 -10.06 -3.53
C THR A 111 -12.98 -11.55 -3.27
N GLU A 112 -12.00 -12.20 -3.91
CA GLU A 112 -11.76 -13.63 -3.84
C GLU A 112 -10.45 -13.90 -3.11
N PRO A 113 -10.48 -14.52 -1.90
CA PRO A 113 -9.27 -14.83 -1.13
C PRO A 113 -8.23 -15.65 -1.90
N ASP A 114 -8.65 -16.64 -2.68
CA ASP A 114 -7.74 -17.47 -3.49
C ASP A 114 -6.97 -16.63 -4.52
N SER A 115 -7.68 -15.77 -5.26
CA SER A 115 -7.06 -14.88 -6.24
C SER A 115 -6.08 -13.91 -5.59
N ILE A 116 -6.37 -13.42 -4.39
CA ILE A 116 -5.47 -12.57 -3.60
C ILE A 116 -4.23 -13.35 -3.21
N GLY A 117 -4.39 -14.52 -2.60
CA GLY A 117 -3.26 -15.36 -2.18
C GLY A 117 -2.33 -15.71 -3.33
N ARG A 118 -2.89 -16.10 -4.48
CA ARG A 118 -2.12 -16.42 -5.70
C ARG A 118 -1.37 -15.20 -6.25
N ALA A 119 -2.00 -14.03 -6.25
CA ALA A 119 -1.35 -12.80 -6.72
C ALA A 119 -0.18 -12.41 -5.82
N VAL A 120 -0.33 -12.52 -4.49
CA VAL A 120 0.74 -12.26 -3.53
C VAL A 120 1.88 -13.26 -3.69
N ASP A 121 1.57 -14.56 -3.75
CA ASP A 121 2.54 -15.64 -3.93
C ASP A 121 3.40 -15.43 -5.19
N MET A 122 2.75 -15.08 -6.31
CA MET A 122 3.43 -14.76 -7.57
C MET A 122 4.36 -13.54 -7.43
N LEU A 123 3.88 -12.44 -6.87
CA LEU A 123 4.65 -11.21 -6.74
C LEU A 123 5.86 -11.36 -5.80
N VAL A 124 5.67 -12.08 -4.70
CA VAL A 124 6.72 -12.35 -3.70
C VAL A 124 7.70 -13.39 -4.21
N GLY A 125 7.21 -14.50 -4.77
CA GLY A 125 8.03 -15.57 -5.32
C GLY A 125 8.95 -15.10 -6.46
N GLU A 126 8.49 -14.19 -7.29
CA GLU A 126 9.29 -13.54 -8.34
C GLU A 126 10.20 -12.41 -7.81
N GLY A 127 10.14 -12.09 -6.52
CA GLY A 127 10.91 -11.00 -5.91
C GLY A 127 10.59 -9.62 -6.46
N ARG A 128 9.34 -9.41 -6.88
CA ARG A 128 8.89 -8.17 -7.56
C ARG A 128 8.49 -7.06 -6.61
N VAL A 129 8.18 -7.40 -5.35
CA VAL A 129 7.65 -6.44 -4.37
C VAL A 129 8.38 -6.54 -3.05
N ASP A 130 8.45 -5.43 -2.35
CA ASP A 130 9.01 -5.30 -1.00
C ASP A 130 7.91 -4.99 0.04
N HIS A 131 6.69 -4.68 -0.44
CA HIS A 131 5.52 -4.38 0.38
C HIS A 131 4.23 -4.63 -0.41
N VAL A 132 3.22 -5.20 0.24
CA VAL A 132 1.87 -5.38 -0.30
C VAL A 132 0.88 -4.60 0.53
N ASP A 133 0.10 -3.72 -0.10
CA ASP A 133 -1.02 -3.01 0.53
C ASP A 133 -2.35 -3.52 -0.02
N MET A 134 -3.34 -3.74 0.86
CA MET A 134 -4.65 -4.24 0.48
C MET A 134 -5.69 -3.11 0.46
N ASN A 135 -6.40 -2.94 -0.66
CA ASN A 135 -7.42 -1.90 -0.82
C ASN A 135 -8.80 -2.34 -0.34
N PHE A 136 -9.26 -1.71 0.72
CA PHE A 136 -10.62 -1.83 1.24
C PHE A 136 -11.30 -0.45 1.38
N GLY A 137 -10.82 0.54 0.63
CA GLY A 137 -11.32 1.91 0.75
C GLY A 137 -11.84 2.52 -0.55
N CYS A 138 -11.75 1.82 -1.70
CA CYS A 138 -12.24 2.36 -2.97
C CYS A 138 -13.76 2.51 -2.95
N PRO A 139 -14.31 3.76 -3.10
CA PRO A 139 -15.75 3.99 -3.04
C PRO A 139 -16.43 3.90 -4.42
N MET A 140 -15.66 3.67 -5.49
CA MET A 140 -16.21 3.70 -6.85
C MET A 140 -17.33 2.69 -7.06
N PRO A 141 -18.50 3.10 -7.61
CA PRO A 141 -19.64 2.20 -7.84
C PRO A 141 -19.31 0.95 -8.64
N LYS A 142 -18.38 1.05 -9.60
CA LYS A 142 -17.88 -0.09 -10.37
C LYS A 142 -17.24 -1.18 -9.49
N VAL A 143 -16.65 -0.79 -8.36
CA VAL A 143 -15.99 -1.70 -7.41
C VAL A 143 -16.97 -2.14 -6.33
N THR A 144 -17.68 -1.19 -5.70
CA THR A 144 -18.55 -1.45 -4.55
C THR A 144 -19.81 -2.24 -4.92
N ARG A 145 -20.42 -2.00 -6.10
CA ARG A 145 -21.57 -2.79 -6.60
C ARG A 145 -21.23 -4.27 -6.79
N ARG A 146 -19.95 -4.61 -6.96
CA ARG A 146 -19.45 -5.99 -7.00
C ARG A 146 -19.01 -6.51 -5.64
N GLY A 147 -19.30 -5.79 -4.56
CA GLY A 147 -18.95 -6.14 -3.20
C GLY A 147 -17.48 -5.92 -2.85
N GLY A 148 -16.73 -5.15 -3.66
CA GLY A 148 -15.32 -4.85 -3.46
C GLY A 148 -15.06 -3.50 -2.78
N GLY A 149 -13.78 -3.17 -2.57
CA GLY A 149 -13.35 -1.89 -2.01
C GLY A 149 -13.99 -1.59 -0.65
N ALA A 150 -14.59 -0.41 -0.51
CA ALA A 150 -15.20 0.06 0.74
C ALA A 150 -16.39 -0.79 1.24
N ALA A 151 -16.94 -1.68 0.40
CA ALA A 151 -18.03 -2.58 0.79
C ALA A 151 -17.54 -3.87 1.50
N ILE A 152 -16.25 -4.22 1.41
CA ILE A 152 -15.73 -5.47 2.01
C ILE A 152 -15.76 -5.43 3.54
N PRO A 153 -15.37 -4.34 4.23
CA PRO A 153 -15.40 -4.29 5.69
C PRO A 153 -16.79 -4.48 6.31
N LEU A 154 -17.88 -4.28 5.56
CA LEU A 154 -19.24 -4.65 5.99
C LEU A 154 -19.46 -6.17 6.09
N LYS A 155 -18.51 -6.96 5.63
CA LYS A 155 -18.52 -8.43 5.65
C LYS A 155 -17.27 -8.94 6.36
N PRO A 156 -17.22 -8.88 7.70
CA PRO A 156 -16.02 -9.15 8.49
C PRO A 156 -15.33 -10.47 8.16
N ARG A 157 -16.10 -11.55 7.95
CA ARG A 157 -15.55 -12.86 7.58
C ARG A 157 -14.85 -12.86 6.21
N LEU A 158 -15.41 -12.12 5.23
CA LEU A 158 -14.79 -11.99 3.91
C LEU A 158 -13.54 -11.13 4.00
N PHE A 159 -13.59 -10.01 4.74
CA PHE A 159 -12.45 -9.15 4.99
C PHE A 159 -11.31 -9.94 5.63
N GLU A 160 -11.59 -10.69 6.70
CA GLU A 160 -10.63 -11.57 7.36
C GLU A 160 -10.01 -12.58 6.39
N ALA A 161 -10.84 -13.31 5.63
CA ALA A 161 -10.35 -14.32 4.70
C ALA A 161 -9.43 -13.74 3.62
N ILE A 162 -9.73 -12.54 3.12
CA ILE A 162 -8.89 -11.86 2.11
C ILE A 162 -7.55 -11.42 2.72
N VAL A 163 -7.56 -10.78 3.90
CA VAL A 163 -6.33 -10.33 4.56
C VAL A 163 -5.47 -11.53 4.95
N ARG A 164 -6.08 -12.58 5.51
CA ARG A 164 -5.40 -13.83 5.85
C ARG A 164 -4.72 -14.46 4.65
N ALA A 165 -5.41 -14.57 3.52
CA ALA A 165 -4.84 -15.12 2.29
C ALA A 165 -3.63 -14.31 1.79
N ALA A 166 -3.64 -12.99 1.96
CA ALA A 166 -2.49 -12.14 1.63
C ALA A 166 -1.32 -12.37 2.59
N VAL A 167 -1.57 -12.37 3.90
CA VAL A 167 -0.53 -12.53 4.94
C VAL A 167 0.12 -13.90 4.88
N GLU A 168 -0.66 -14.98 4.75
CA GLU A 168 -0.12 -16.35 4.70
C GLU A 168 0.77 -16.61 3.47
N ARG A 169 0.60 -15.85 2.38
CA ARG A 169 1.37 -16.01 1.15
C ARG A 169 2.49 -14.99 0.97
N SER A 170 2.60 -14.01 1.89
CA SER A 170 3.59 -12.94 1.76
C SER A 170 4.99 -13.28 2.30
N GLY A 171 5.13 -14.36 3.07
CA GLY A 171 6.40 -14.70 3.72
C GLY A 171 6.92 -13.53 4.58
N ASP A 172 8.14 -13.07 4.30
CA ASP A 172 8.76 -11.94 5.01
C ASP A 172 8.35 -10.57 4.46
N VAL A 173 7.57 -10.52 3.37
CA VAL A 173 7.09 -9.25 2.78
C VAL A 173 5.91 -8.75 3.60
N PRO A 174 5.99 -7.53 4.18
CA PRO A 174 4.92 -7.01 5.02
C PRO A 174 3.66 -6.72 4.22
N VAL A 175 2.50 -7.07 4.82
CA VAL A 175 1.17 -6.76 4.30
C VAL A 175 0.55 -5.68 5.13
N THR A 176 0.03 -4.63 4.48
CA THR A 176 -0.80 -3.60 5.12
C THR A 176 -2.20 -3.58 4.55
N VAL A 177 -3.11 -2.95 5.24
CA VAL A 177 -4.47 -2.75 4.78
C VAL A 177 -4.85 -1.27 4.81
N LYS A 178 -5.54 -0.80 3.77
CA LYS A 178 -6.04 0.57 3.70
C LYS A 178 -7.55 0.58 3.52
N PHE A 179 -8.27 1.21 4.47
CA PHE A 179 -9.72 1.29 4.47
C PHE A 179 -10.24 2.68 4.85
N ARG A 180 -11.54 2.89 4.71
CA ARG A 180 -12.25 4.08 5.17
C ARG A 180 -12.89 3.85 6.53
N LYS A 181 -13.36 4.93 7.21
CA LYS A 181 -14.04 4.80 8.50
C LYS A 181 -15.34 3.98 8.42
N GLY A 182 -15.93 3.89 7.21
CA GLY A 182 -17.17 3.14 6.94
C GLY A 182 -17.68 3.44 5.54
N THR A 183 -18.88 2.95 5.22
CA THR A 183 -19.60 3.31 3.98
C THR A 183 -20.31 4.66 4.11
N ASP A 184 -20.94 4.90 5.23
CA ASP A 184 -21.66 6.09 5.63
C ASP A 184 -21.53 6.30 7.14
N ASP A 185 -22.18 7.32 7.71
CA ASP A 185 -22.05 7.62 9.14
C ASP A 185 -22.80 6.62 10.04
N ASP A 186 -23.77 5.86 9.51
CA ASP A 186 -24.52 4.83 10.23
C ASP A 186 -23.78 3.47 10.17
N HIS A 187 -22.88 3.27 9.19
CA HIS A 187 -22.16 2.01 8.97
C HIS A 187 -20.66 2.22 9.07
N LEU A 188 -20.20 2.48 10.30
CA LEU A 188 -18.78 2.64 10.62
C LEU A 188 -18.14 1.26 10.88
N THR A 189 -17.13 0.91 10.09
CA THR A 189 -16.49 -0.42 10.13
C THR A 189 -15.04 -0.38 10.61
N PHE A 190 -14.43 0.77 10.75
CA PHE A 190 -12.99 0.93 10.93
C PHE A 190 -12.41 0.25 12.17
N LEU A 191 -13.13 0.26 13.30
CA LEU A 191 -12.64 -0.37 14.55
C LEU A 191 -12.59 -1.89 14.42
N GLU A 192 -13.64 -2.49 13.89
CA GLU A 192 -13.71 -3.94 13.68
C GLU A 192 -12.69 -4.38 12.62
N ALA A 193 -12.64 -3.68 11.47
CA ALA A 193 -11.67 -3.96 10.42
C ALA A 193 -10.22 -3.85 10.93
N GLY A 194 -9.92 -2.84 11.76
CA GLY A 194 -8.60 -2.70 12.37
C GLY A 194 -8.23 -3.88 13.26
N ARG A 195 -9.13 -4.30 14.16
CA ARG A 195 -8.92 -5.45 15.05
C ARG A 195 -8.74 -6.76 14.27
N ILE A 196 -9.53 -6.97 13.22
CA ILE A 196 -9.40 -8.16 12.38
C ILE A 196 -8.04 -8.14 11.67
N ALA A 197 -7.65 -7.01 11.07
CA ALA A 197 -6.37 -6.88 10.39
C ALA A 197 -5.18 -7.18 11.30
N GLU A 198 -5.20 -6.64 12.52
CA GLU A 198 -4.20 -6.91 13.57
C GLU A 198 -4.16 -8.39 13.94
N ALA A 199 -5.33 -8.99 14.24
CA ALA A 199 -5.43 -10.40 14.62
C ALA A 199 -4.96 -11.38 13.53
N VAL A 200 -5.06 -10.99 12.27
CA VAL A 200 -4.61 -11.79 11.11
C VAL A 200 -3.11 -11.60 10.84
N GLY A 201 -2.47 -10.57 11.41
CA GLY A 201 -1.05 -10.32 11.26
C GLY A 201 -0.70 -9.29 10.19
N ALA A 202 -1.61 -8.40 9.83
CA ALA A 202 -1.26 -7.24 9.00
C ALA A 202 -0.24 -6.37 9.75
N SER A 203 0.80 -5.93 9.04
CA SER A 203 1.91 -5.17 9.62
C SER A 203 1.55 -3.73 9.97
N ALA A 204 0.54 -3.17 9.33
CA ALA A 204 -0.02 -1.85 9.66
C ALA A 204 -1.41 -1.65 9.03
N VAL A 205 -2.12 -0.65 9.52
CA VAL A 205 -3.39 -0.19 8.95
C VAL A 205 -3.30 1.28 8.57
N SER A 206 -3.93 1.64 7.44
CA SER A 206 -4.07 3.02 6.97
C SER A 206 -5.53 3.40 6.95
N LEU A 207 -5.91 4.39 7.75
CA LEU A 207 -7.28 4.89 7.81
C LEU A 207 -7.44 6.14 6.96
N HIS A 208 -8.33 6.10 5.95
CA HIS A 208 -8.88 7.30 5.35
C HIS A 208 -10.06 7.77 6.21
N ALA A 209 -9.92 8.90 6.88
CA ALA A 209 -10.86 9.39 7.88
C ALA A 209 -12.17 9.96 7.29
N ARG A 210 -12.62 9.42 6.15
CA ARG A 210 -13.90 9.70 5.49
C ARG A 210 -14.69 8.41 5.32
N THR A 211 -16.01 8.52 5.17
CA THR A 211 -16.85 7.41 4.69
C THR A 211 -16.72 7.26 3.17
N ALA A 212 -17.34 6.23 2.60
CA ALA A 212 -17.39 6.06 1.15
C ALA A 212 -18.27 7.11 0.46
N GLU A 213 -19.25 7.67 1.16
CA GLU A 213 -20.15 8.71 0.66
C GLU A 213 -19.53 10.12 0.67
N GLN A 214 -18.55 10.38 1.53
CA GLN A 214 -17.78 11.63 1.62
C GLN A 214 -16.63 11.66 0.61
#